data_cc760884cfe43c2d7cf9a4e95502778f
#
_entry.id   cc760884cfe43c2d7cf9a4e95502778f
#
_cell.length_a   1.000
_cell.length_b   1.000
_cell.length_c   1.000
_cell.angle_alpha   90.00
_cell.angle_beta   90.00
_cell.angle_gamma   90.00
#
_symmetry.space_group_name_H-M   'P 1'
#
loop_
_entity.id
_entity.type
_entity.pdbx_description
1 polymer ?
#
loop_
_entity_poly.entity_id
_entity_poly.type
_entity_poly.pdbx_seq_one_letter_code
_entity_poly.pdbx_strand_id
1 'polypeptide(L)'
;MIFQTPLKKAVLIKRYKRFLADVILEDGTETTIYCANTGAMTGCAEVGDTVIYSTSDNKKRKYQYTWEFTITKNGHWICVNTAKANALVAQAIEQKAIPELLGYENCQAEVKYGEENSRIDFLLTDQNKADCYIEVKSCTLLDQREQVGNGYFPDAVTTRGQKHLRELIEMKQQGYRSILLFAVLHSGIQSVQPADFIDKKYAQLFQQAQAAGVEVLCYFPDLSHYLTIAH
;
A
#
# COMPACT_ATOMS: atom_id res chain seq x y z
N MET A 1 -8.14 10.62 0.75
CA MET A 1 -6.97 11.04 -0.05
C MET A 1 -7.44 12.08 -1.06
N ILE A 2 -6.97 13.32 -0.95
CA ILE A 2 -7.41 14.39 -1.84
C ILE A 2 -6.30 14.63 -2.84
N PHE A 3 -6.63 14.57 -4.13
CA PHE A 3 -5.74 15.05 -5.19
C PHE A 3 -5.99 16.53 -5.40
N GLN A 4 -4.92 17.33 -5.52
CA GLN A 4 -5.02 18.78 -5.72
C GLN A 4 -5.57 19.14 -7.11
N THR A 5 -5.36 18.27 -8.09
CA THR A 5 -5.84 18.42 -9.46
C THR A 5 -6.69 17.23 -9.86
N PRO A 6 -7.66 17.39 -10.77
CA PRO A 6 -8.40 16.28 -11.33
C PRO A 6 -7.46 15.25 -11.94
N LEU A 7 -7.77 13.97 -11.70
CA LEU A 7 -7.03 12.86 -12.29
C LEU A 7 -7.41 12.70 -13.76
N LYS A 8 -6.47 12.25 -14.58
CA LYS A 8 -6.66 12.01 -16.02
C LYS A 8 -6.37 10.55 -16.37
N LYS A 9 -6.85 10.14 -17.53
CA LYS A 9 -6.67 8.79 -18.06
C LYS A 9 -5.56 8.76 -19.11
N ALA A 10 -4.91 7.61 -19.22
CA ALA A 10 -3.98 7.26 -20.29
C ALA A 10 -3.99 5.74 -20.48
N VAL A 11 -3.38 5.26 -21.55
CA VAL A 11 -3.23 3.82 -21.83
C VAL A 11 -1.76 3.43 -21.65
N LEU A 12 -1.50 2.36 -20.91
CA LEU A 12 -0.15 1.88 -20.64
C LEU A 12 0.47 1.26 -21.90
N ILE A 13 1.64 1.75 -22.29
CA ILE A 13 2.48 1.15 -23.34
C ILE A 13 3.45 0.16 -22.71
N LYS A 14 4.24 0.63 -21.73
CA LYS A 14 5.21 -0.19 -21.02
C LYS A 14 5.68 0.47 -19.72
N ARG A 15 6.10 -0.34 -18.75
CA ARG A 15 6.82 0.10 -17.55
C ARG A 15 8.28 -0.32 -17.63
N TYR A 16 9.20 0.53 -17.19
CA TYR A 16 10.65 0.25 -17.21
C TYR A 16 11.39 1.01 -16.11
N LYS A 17 12.64 0.62 -15.87
CA LYS A 17 13.49 1.19 -14.80
C LYS A 17 12.81 1.25 -13.42
N ARG A 18 11.77 0.44 -13.19
CA ARG A 18 10.93 0.37 -11.97
C ARG A 18 10.11 1.63 -11.68
N PHE A 19 10.53 2.81 -12.06
CA PHE A 19 9.91 4.08 -11.69
C PHE A 19 9.43 4.91 -12.89
N LEU A 20 9.46 4.37 -14.09
CA LEU A 20 8.98 5.04 -15.32
C LEU A 20 7.97 4.16 -16.05
N ALA A 21 7.01 4.81 -16.69
CA ALA A 21 6.09 4.19 -17.63
C ALA A 21 5.87 5.10 -18.84
N ASP A 22 5.80 4.51 -20.03
CA ASP A 22 5.34 5.19 -21.23
C ASP A 22 3.86 4.92 -21.41
N VAL A 23 3.10 5.96 -21.72
CA VAL A 23 1.65 5.94 -21.85
C VAL A 23 1.20 6.74 -23.06
N ILE A 24 0.01 6.42 -23.59
CA ILE A 24 -0.71 7.23 -24.59
C ILE A 24 -1.77 8.03 -23.84
N LEU A 25 -1.68 9.36 -23.92
CA LEU A 25 -2.68 10.28 -23.37
C LEU A 25 -3.98 10.26 -24.21
N GLU A 26 -5.04 10.88 -23.69
CA GLU A 26 -6.35 10.95 -24.38
C GLU A 26 -6.31 11.69 -25.73
N ASP A 27 -5.34 12.61 -25.89
CA ASP A 27 -5.11 13.33 -27.17
C ASP A 27 -4.24 12.54 -28.16
N GLY A 28 -3.87 11.29 -27.85
CA GLY A 28 -2.99 10.47 -28.65
C GLY A 28 -1.49 10.70 -28.46
N THR A 29 -1.09 11.63 -27.62
CA THR A 29 0.32 11.94 -27.36
C THR A 29 0.96 10.84 -26.52
N GLU A 30 2.11 10.33 -26.96
CA GLU A 30 2.94 9.44 -26.15
C GLU A 30 3.81 10.25 -25.18
N THR A 31 3.85 9.85 -23.92
CA THR A 31 4.68 10.51 -22.91
C THR A 31 5.17 9.54 -21.84
N THR A 32 6.24 9.94 -21.13
CA THR A 32 6.76 9.19 -19.97
C THR A 32 6.23 9.79 -18.67
N ILE A 33 5.69 8.95 -17.80
CA ILE A 33 5.20 9.32 -16.48
C ILE A 33 6.02 8.67 -15.37
N TYR A 34 6.00 9.27 -14.19
CA TYR A 34 6.63 8.73 -12.99
C TYR A 34 5.73 7.68 -12.33
N CYS A 35 6.34 6.55 -11.95
CA CYS A 35 5.71 5.49 -11.16
C CYS A 35 6.38 5.44 -9.79
N ALA A 36 5.64 5.71 -8.73
CA ALA A 36 6.17 5.72 -7.36
C ALA A 36 6.43 4.30 -6.81
N ASN A 37 5.78 3.28 -7.39
CA ASN A 37 5.97 1.89 -6.99
C ASN A 37 7.24 1.33 -7.63
N THR A 38 8.19 0.90 -6.80
CA THR A 38 9.43 0.24 -7.26
C THR A 38 9.37 -1.29 -7.17
N GLY A 39 8.26 -1.88 -6.71
CA GLY A 39 8.00 -3.32 -6.64
C GLY A 39 7.80 -3.95 -8.00
N ALA A 40 7.50 -5.25 -8.01
CA ALA A 40 7.28 -6.01 -9.24
C ALA A 40 6.04 -5.53 -10.02
N MET A 41 4.99 -5.09 -9.30
CA MET A 41 3.70 -4.69 -9.87
C MET A 41 3.05 -5.79 -10.73
N THR A 42 3.24 -7.04 -10.35
CA THR A 42 2.65 -8.19 -11.05
C THR A 42 1.12 -8.05 -11.06
N GLY A 43 0.52 -8.14 -12.24
CA GLY A 43 -0.93 -7.97 -12.45
C GLY A 43 -1.44 -6.53 -12.32
N CYS A 44 -0.55 -5.55 -12.12
CA CYS A 44 -0.92 -4.14 -11.94
C CYS A 44 -0.47 -3.24 -13.08
N ALA A 45 0.23 -3.76 -14.08
CA ALA A 45 0.92 -2.98 -15.12
C ALA A 45 0.98 -3.72 -16.46
N GLU A 46 -0.15 -4.26 -16.91
CA GLU A 46 -0.24 -4.95 -18.19
C GLU A 46 -0.40 -3.94 -19.34
N VAL A 47 0.26 -4.20 -20.46
CA VAL A 47 0.14 -3.37 -21.67
C VAL A 47 -1.34 -3.21 -22.07
N GLY A 48 -1.77 -1.97 -22.24
CA GLY A 48 -3.15 -1.63 -22.56
C GLY A 48 -4.08 -1.44 -21.36
N ASP A 49 -3.59 -1.60 -20.11
CA ASP A 49 -4.34 -1.19 -18.94
C ASP A 49 -4.56 0.33 -18.94
N THR A 50 -5.66 0.76 -18.32
CA THR A 50 -5.90 2.19 -18.12
C THR A 50 -5.08 2.68 -16.94
N VAL A 51 -4.26 3.67 -17.19
CA VAL A 51 -3.49 4.41 -16.20
C VAL A 51 -4.27 5.64 -15.78
N ILE A 52 -4.45 5.84 -14.48
CA ILE A 52 -4.96 7.08 -13.91
C ILE A 52 -3.79 7.83 -13.32
N TYR A 53 -3.59 9.07 -13.74
CA TYR A 53 -2.44 9.88 -13.32
C TYR A 53 -2.84 11.26 -12.80
N SER A 54 -2.01 11.78 -11.90
CA SER A 54 -2.05 13.16 -11.42
C SER A 54 -1.04 14.04 -12.14
N THR A 55 -1.33 15.33 -12.21
CA THR A 55 -0.43 16.34 -12.75
C THR A 55 0.16 17.17 -11.61
N SER A 56 1.46 17.37 -11.60
CA SER A 56 2.15 18.20 -10.61
C SER A 56 2.29 19.63 -11.10
N ASP A 57 1.98 20.58 -10.23
CA ASP A 57 2.20 22.01 -10.50
C ASP A 57 3.68 22.43 -10.38
N ASN A 58 4.52 21.57 -9.84
CA ASN A 58 5.95 21.83 -9.69
C ASN A 58 6.68 21.71 -11.02
N LYS A 59 6.88 22.84 -11.72
CA LYS A 59 7.57 22.93 -13.02
C LYS A 59 9.03 22.45 -12.99
N LYS A 60 9.64 22.30 -11.81
CA LYS A 60 11.02 21.78 -11.67
C LYS A 60 11.09 20.26 -11.74
N ARG A 61 9.97 19.54 -11.67
CA ARG A 61 9.96 18.08 -11.80
C ARG A 61 10.27 17.67 -13.23
N LYS A 62 11.16 16.67 -13.37
CA LYS A 62 11.49 16.09 -14.69
C LYS A 62 10.27 15.43 -15.34
N TYR A 63 9.42 14.76 -14.54
CA TYR A 63 8.19 14.10 -14.97
C TYR A 63 7.02 14.80 -14.26
N GLN A 64 6.16 15.48 -15.03
CA GLN A 64 5.03 16.22 -14.51
C GLN A 64 3.89 15.32 -14.06
N TYR A 65 3.78 14.13 -14.65
CA TYR A 65 2.72 13.19 -14.41
C TYR A 65 3.17 12.08 -13.48
N THR A 66 2.28 11.69 -12.55
CA THR A 66 2.51 10.59 -11.61
C THR A 66 1.41 9.55 -11.77
N TRP A 67 1.78 8.29 -11.96
CA TRP A 67 0.85 7.16 -11.99
C TRP A 67 0.28 6.91 -10.60
N GLU A 68 -1.01 7.05 -10.45
CA GLU A 68 -1.72 6.90 -9.17
C GLU A 68 -2.47 5.58 -9.10
N PHE A 69 -3.26 5.25 -10.14
CA PHE A 69 -4.05 4.01 -10.18
C PHE A 69 -3.93 3.32 -11.54
N THR A 70 -4.16 2.01 -11.51
CA THR A 70 -4.44 1.19 -12.69
C THR A 70 -5.90 0.78 -12.67
N ILE A 71 -6.57 0.81 -13.82
CA ILE A 71 -7.78 0.04 -14.05
C ILE A 71 -7.39 -1.07 -15.03
N THR A 72 -7.45 -2.31 -14.53
CA THR A 72 -7.11 -3.48 -15.34
C THR A 72 -8.17 -3.76 -16.40
N LYS A 73 -7.86 -4.57 -17.40
CA LYS A 73 -8.82 -5.03 -18.43
C LYS A 73 -10.03 -5.77 -17.82
N ASN A 74 -9.84 -6.37 -16.63
CA ASN A 74 -10.91 -7.04 -15.88
C ASN A 74 -11.73 -6.08 -15.00
N GLY A 75 -11.48 -4.77 -15.08
CA GLY A 75 -12.21 -3.74 -14.34
C GLY A 75 -11.77 -3.56 -12.89
N HIS A 76 -10.69 -4.19 -12.45
CA HIS A 76 -10.17 -3.97 -11.10
C HIS A 76 -9.45 -2.63 -10.98
N TRP A 77 -9.71 -1.94 -9.89
CA TRP A 77 -9.04 -0.71 -9.49
C TRP A 77 -7.88 -1.02 -8.56
N ILE A 78 -6.71 -0.49 -8.86
CA ILE A 78 -5.49 -0.72 -8.09
C ILE A 78 -4.81 0.61 -7.83
N CYS A 79 -4.63 0.99 -6.56
CA CYS A 79 -3.77 2.12 -6.21
C CYS A 79 -2.31 1.67 -6.26
N VAL A 80 -1.61 2.05 -7.32
CA VAL A 80 -0.21 1.65 -7.53
C VAL A 80 0.78 2.60 -6.88
N ASN A 81 0.38 3.82 -6.52
CA ASN A 81 1.23 4.75 -5.80
C ASN A 81 1.34 4.33 -4.32
N THR A 82 2.37 3.56 -3.99
CA THR A 82 2.60 3.03 -2.65
C THR A 82 2.76 4.10 -1.56
N ALA A 83 3.20 5.31 -1.91
CA ALA A 83 3.26 6.44 -0.98
C ALA A 83 1.88 6.88 -0.47
N LYS A 84 0.80 6.45 -1.12
CA LYS A 84 -0.57 6.74 -0.70
C LYS A 84 -1.11 5.79 0.37
N ALA A 85 -0.51 4.62 0.56
CA ALA A 85 -0.98 3.64 1.54
C ALA A 85 -1.05 4.24 2.95
N ASN A 86 0.03 4.86 3.42
CA ASN A 86 0.07 5.48 4.74
C ASN A 86 -0.91 6.65 4.86
N ALA A 87 -1.08 7.46 3.80
CA ALA A 87 -2.06 8.56 3.81
C ALA A 87 -3.51 8.04 3.92
N LEU A 88 -3.82 6.93 3.25
CA LEU A 88 -5.13 6.27 3.33
C LEU A 88 -5.40 5.71 4.73
N VAL A 89 -4.41 5.05 5.32
CA VAL A 89 -4.51 4.51 6.68
C VAL A 89 -4.62 5.64 7.70
N ALA A 90 -3.82 6.71 7.58
CA ALA A 90 -3.93 7.88 8.45
C ALA A 90 -5.35 8.48 8.42
N GLN A 91 -5.91 8.67 7.23
CA GLN A 91 -7.27 9.16 7.07
C GLN A 91 -8.30 8.20 7.70
N ALA A 92 -8.11 6.89 7.53
CA ALA A 92 -9.01 5.89 8.10
C ALA A 92 -8.96 5.89 9.64
N ILE A 93 -7.78 6.07 10.24
CA ILE A 93 -7.63 6.22 11.70
C ILE A 93 -8.34 7.48 12.18
N GLU A 94 -8.10 8.63 11.54
CA GLU A 94 -8.74 9.91 11.86
C GLU A 94 -10.27 9.83 11.76
N GLN A 95 -10.78 9.19 10.72
CA GLN A 95 -12.21 9.00 10.47
C GLN A 95 -12.83 7.86 11.31
N LYS A 96 -12.03 7.18 12.15
CA LYS A 96 -12.46 6.03 12.96
C LYS A 96 -13.06 4.89 12.13
N ALA A 97 -12.54 4.70 10.90
CA ALA A 97 -13.02 3.70 9.95
C ALA A 97 -12.43 2.30 10.17
N ILE A 98 -11.48 2.14 11.09
CA ILE A 98 -10.87 0.86 11.48
C ILE A 98 -11.30 0.58 12.95
N PRO A 99 -12.34 -0.26 13.17
CA PRO A 99 -12.91 -0.46 14.51
C PRO A 99 -11.90 -0.97 15.54
N GLU A 100 -10.95 -1.80 15.12
CA GLU A 100 -9.92 -2.39 15.98
C GLU A 100 -8.92 -1.34 16.54
N LEU A 101 -8.88 -0.15 15.93
CA LEU A 101 -8.01 0.96 16.34
C LEU A 101 -8.73 2.04 17.14
N LEU A 102 -9.98 1.83 17.51
CA LEU A 102 -10.75 2.80 18.28
C LEU A 102 -10.27 2.92 19.74
N GLY A 103 -10.48 4.12 20.30
CA GLY A 103 -10.22 4.42 21.70
C GLY A 103 -8.77 4.77 22.02
N TYR A 104 -7.97 5.17 21.04
CA TYR A 104 -6.71 5.88 21.23
C TYR A 104 -6.92 7.38 21.02
N GLU A 105 -6.29 8.19 21.88
CA GLU A 105 -6.43 9.65 21.83
C GLU A 105 -5.48 10.29 20.81
N ASN A 106 -4.27 9.74 20.67
CA ASN A 106 -3.23 10.32 19.84
C ASN A 106 -2.76 9.33 18.76
N CYS A 107 -2.38 9.89 17.60
CA CYS A 107 -1.76 9.17 16.50
C CYS A 107 -0.54 9.95 16.02
N GLN A 108 0.63 9.33 16.05
CA GLN A 108 1.88 9.90 15.54
C GLN A 108 2.40 9.04 14.40
N ALA A 109 2.81 9.66 13.29
CA ALA A 109 3.40 8.97 12.16
C ALA A 109 4.93 8.98 12.22
N GLU A 110 5.57 7.96 11.62
CA GLU A 110 7.01 7.89 11.39
C GLU A 110 7.85 7.97 12.70
N VAL A 111 7.39 7.30 13.76
CA VAL A 111 8.08 7.30 15.05
C VAL A 111 9.22 6.30 15.06
N LYS A 112 10.40 6.70 15.53
CA LYS A 112 11.53 5.77 15.70
C LYS A 112 11.22 4.73 16.76
N TYR A 113 11.54 3.47 16.49
CA TYR A 113 11.34 2.35 17.40
C TYR A 113 12.30 1.20 17.10
N GLY A 114 12.29 0.19 17.97
CA GLY A 114 13.06 -1.03 17.83
C GLY A 114 14.57 -0.83 17.94
N GLU A 115 15.30 -1.94 17.99
CA GLU A 115 16.77 -1.94 18.12
C GLU A 115 17.46 -1.78 16.74
N GLU A 116 16.77 -2.12 15.64
CA GLU A 116 17.32 -2.08 14.29
C GLU A 116 17.15 -0.71 13.59
N ASN A 117 16.91 0.39 14.34
CA ASN A 117 16.74 1.76 13.82
C ASN A 117 15.63 1.90 12.77
N SER A 118 14.47 1.33 13.03
CA SER A 118 13.31 1.48 12.17
C SER A 118 12.45 2.70 12.55
N ARG A 119 11.50 3.00 11.71
CA ARG A 119 10.39 3.91 12.00
C ARG A 119 9.10 3.16 11.77
N ILE A 120 8.28 3.14 12.81
CA ILE A 120 6.92 2.60 12.68
C ILE A 120 6.06 3.57 11.89
N ASP A 121 5.17 3.06 11.05
CA ASP A 121 4.30 3.92 10.26
C ASP A 121 3.35 4.74 11.14
N PHE A 122 2.75 4.11 12.17
CA PHE A 122 1.92 4.82 13.16
C PHE A 122 2.14 4.28 14.59
N LEU A 123 2.18 5.21 15.53
CA LEU A 123 2.11 4.96 16.96
C LEU A 123 0.82 5.57 17.49
N LEU A 124 -0.07 4.73 18.05
CA LEU A 124 -1.27 5.19 18.76
C LEU A 124 -1.02 5.13 20.25
N THR A 125 -1.37 6.20 20.96
CA THR A 125 -1.20 6.30 22.41
C THR A 125 -2.49 6.75 23.10
N ASP A 126 -2.67 6.24 24.34
CA ASP A 126 -3.78 6.58 25.23
C ASP A 126 -3.34 6.37 26.67
N GLN A 127 -3.89 7.15 27.63
CA GLN A 127 -3.49 7.08 29.04
C GLN A 127 -3.87 5.74 29.70
N ASN A 128 -4.86 5.04 29.19
CA ASN A 128 -5.44 3.83 29.77
C ASN A 128 -5.15 2.55 28.99
N LYS A 129 -4.36 2.63 27.92
CA LYS A 129 -4.04 1.51 27.03
C LYS A 129 -2.55 1.41 26.78
N ALA A 130 -2.09 0.20 26.50
CA ALA A 130 -0.74 0.01 25.98
C ALA A 130 -0.58 0.72 24.65
N ASP A 131 0.56 1.35 24.44
CA ASP A 131 0.92 1.96 23.16
C ASP A 131 0.83 0.94 22.02
N CYS A 132 0.31 1.37 20.89
CA CYS A 132 0.04 0.51 19.74
C CYS A 132 0.91 0.90 18.55
N TYR A 133 1.80 -0.01 18.17
CA TYR A 133 2.72 0.12 17.03
C TYR A 133 2.10 -0.51 15.80
N ILE A 134 1.93 0.26 14.73
CA ILE A 134 1.28 -0.18 13.48
C ILE A 134 2.24 -0.05 12.31
N GLU A 135 2.57 -1.17 11.70
CA GLU A 135 3.32 -1.23 10.44
C GLU A 135 2.35 -1.47 9.29
N VAL A 136 2.38 -0.62 8.28
CA VAL A 136 1.50 -0.69 7.11
C VAL A 136 2.20 -1.37 5.94
N LYS A 137 1.50 -2.28 5.28
CA LYS A 137 1.94 -2.91 4.04
C LYS A 137 0.89 -2.73 2.95
N SER A 138 1.30 -2.16 1.82
CA SER A 138 0.44 -2.08 0.63
C SER A 138 0.33 -3.45 -0.03
N CYS A 139 -0.88 -3.97 -0.16
CA CYS A 139 -1.14 -5.24 -0.82
C CYS A 139 -1.91 -5.02 -2.13
N THR A 140 -1.29 -5.44 -3.25
CA THR A 140 -1.86 -5.30 -4.60
C THR A 140 -1.71 -6.58 -5.44
N LEU A 141 -1.03 -7.61 -4.94
CA LEU A 141 -0.85 -8.87 -5.65
C LEU A 141 -2.09 -9.74 -5.50
N LEU A 142 -2.91 -9.81 -6.53
CA LEU A 142 -4.07 -10.71 -6.62
C LEU A 142 -3.66 -12.03 -7.26
N ASP A 143 -4.09 -13.17 -6.69
CA ASP A 143 -3.97 -14.47 -7.37
C ASP A 143 -4.94 -14.51 -8.56
N GLN A 144 -4.39 -14.55 -9.76
CA GLN A 144 -5.18 -14.62 -10.98
C GLN A 144 -5.62 -16.07 -11.33
N ARG A 145 -5.11 -17.08 -10.62
CA ARG A 145 -5.40 -18.49 -10.88
C ARG A 145 -6.70 -18.94 -10.22
N GLU A 146 -7.09 -18.28 -9.15
CA GLU A 146 -8.29 -18.61 -8.37
C GLU A 146 -9.30 -17.45 -8.43
N GLN A 147 -10.58 -17.78 -8.56
CA GLN A 147 -11.67 -16.79 -8.60
C GLN A 147 -12.03 -16.21 -7.21
N VAL A 148 -11.24 -16.49 -6.18
CA VAL A 148 -11.63 -16.30 -4.77
C VAL A 148 -11.15 -14.96 -4.19
N GLY A 149 -10.46 -14.12 -4.95
CA GLY A 149 -10.00 -12.80 -4.45
C GLY A 149 -8.89 -12.91 -3.41
N ASN A 150 -8.03 -13.92 -3.48
CA ASN A 150 -6.87 -14.05 -2.60
C ASN A 150 -5.78 -13.07 -3.00
N GLY A 151 -5.42 -12.19 -2.08
CA GLY A 151 -4.26 -11.31 -2.18
C GLY A 151 -3.05 -11.88 -1.47
N TYR A 152 -1.87 -11.51 -1.96
CA TYR A 152 -0.61 -11.96 -1.40
C TYR A 152 0.33 -10.80 -1.11
N PHE A 153 1.11 -10.93 -0.05
CA PHE A 153 2.21 -10.02 0.27
C PHE A 153 3.42 -10.86 0.76
N PRO A 154 4.66 -10.52 0.35
CA PRO A 154 5.05 -9.43 -0.57
C PRO A 154 4.96 -9.83 -2.05
N ASP A 155 5.07 -8.85 -2.95
CA ASP A 155 5.17 -9.05 -4.40
C ASP A 155 6.61 -9.34 -4.88
N ALA A 156 7.59 -9.23 -3.99
CA ALA A 156 9.00 -9.58 -4.20
C ALA A 156 9.66 -9.87 -2.85
N VAL A 157 10.81 -10.56 -2.84
CA VAL A 157 11.58 -10.80 -1.61
C VAL A 157 11.90 -9.48 -0.91
N THR A 158 11.53 -9.36 0.38
CA THR A 158 11.63 -8.12 1.14
C THR A 158 12.37 -8.27 2.47
N THR A 159 13.68 -8.03 2.47
CA THR A 159 14.48 -8.03 3.71
C THR A 159 14.01 -6.98 4.71
N ARG A 160 13.53 -5.82 4.21
CA ARG A 160 12.93 -4.77 5.06
C ARG A 160 11.63 -5.25 5.69
N GLY A 161 10.77 -5.94 4.97
CA GLY A 161 9.54 -6.52 5.53
C GLY A 161 9.82 -7.58 6.59
N GLN A 162 10.82 -8.43 6.36
CA GLN A 162 11.29 -9.41 7.35
C GLN A 162 11.79 -8.74 8.64
N LYS A 163 12.55 -7.65 8.51
CA LYS A 163 13.02 -6.84 9.63
C LYS A 163 11.86 -6.28 10.45
N HIS A 164 10.89 -5.64 9.79
CA HIS A 164 9.72 -5.04 10.47
C HIS A 164 8.90 -6.08 11.26
N LEU A 165 8.79 -7.31 10.75
CA LEU A 165 8.13 -8.39 11.50
C LEU A 165 8.89 -8.76 12.79
N ARG A 166 10.23 -8.82 12.75
CA ARG A 166 11.02 -9.07 13.96
C ARG A 166 10.83 -7.97 14.99
N GLU A 167 10.87 -6.71 14.56
CA GLU A 167 10.68 -5.56 15.45
C GLU A 167 9.26 -5.52 16.04
N LEU A 168 8.22 -5.86 15.27
CA LEU A 168 6.86 -5.99 15.81
C LEU A 168 6.75 -7.10 16.88
N ILE A 169 7.45 -8.23 16.67
CA ILE A 169 7.53 -9.31 17.67
C ILE A 169 8.19 -8.80 18.95
N GLU A 170 9.30 -8.09 18.83
CA GLU A 170 10.02 -7.51 19.95
C GLU A 170 9.15 -6.53 20.74
N MET A 171 8.48 -5.57 20.07
CA MET A 171 7.57 -4.64 20.74
C MET A 171 6.45 -5.38 21.47
N LYS A 172 5.91 -6.45 20.87
CA LYS A 172 4.91 -7.28 21.53
C LYS A 172 5.43 -7.95 22.81
N GLN A 173 6.66 -8.47 22.78
CA GLN A 173 7.32 -9.09 23.94
C GLN A 173 7.61 -8.08 25.06
N GLN A 174 7.82 -6.81 24.71
CA GLN A 174 7.97 -5.71 25.66
C GLN A 174 6.64 -5.24 26.29
N GLY A 175 5.51 -5.84 25.90
CA GLY A 175 4.18 -5.56 26.47
C GLY A 175 3.36 -4.53 25.68
N TYR A 176 3.84 -4.05 24.55
CA TYR A 176 3.11 -3.13 23.67
C TYR A 176 2.09 -3.88 22.82
N ARG A 177 1.12 -3.16 22.28
CA ARG A 177 0.26 -3.68 21.21
C ARG A 177 0.98 -3.51 19.87
N SER A 178 1.06 -4.56 19.06
CA SER A 178 1.76 -4.55 17.79
C SER A 178 0.86 -5.07 16.69
N ILE A 179 0.78 -4.32 15.58
CA ILE A 179 -0.13 -4.59 14.46
C ILE A 179 0.63 -4.53 13.14
N LEU A 180 0.47 -5.58 12.34
CA LEU A 180 0.74 -5.56 10.92
C LEU A 180 -0.57 -5.26 10.19
N LEU A 181 -0.66 -4.10 9.53
CA LEU A 181 -1.86 -3.67 8.81
C LEU A 181 -1.64 -3.73 7.30
N PHE A 182 -2.38 -4.60 6.62
CA PHE A 182 -2.43 -4.60 5.16
C PHE A 182 -3.41 -3.55 4.67
N ALA A 183 -2.91 -2.50 4.00
CA ALA A 183 -3.71 -1.62 3.18
C ALA A 183 -3.95 -2.32 1.85
N VAL A 184 -5.16 -2.88 1.67
CA VAL A 184 -5.53 -3.66 0.48
C VAL A 184 -5.91 -2.70 -0.63
N LEU A 185 -4.96 -2.45 -1.52
CA LEU A 185 -5.09 -1.41 -2.55
C LEU A 185 -5.48 -1.97 -3.93
N HIS A 186 -6.19 -3.07 -3.96
CA HIS A 186 -6.69 -3.76 -5.16
C HIS A 186 -8.15 -4.20 -4.96
N SER A 187 -9.08 -3.70 -5.77
CA SER A 187 -10.52 -3.92 -5.58
C SER A 187 -10.97 -5.39 -5.75
N GLY A 188 -10.15 -6.23 -6.35
CA GLY A 188 -10.43 -7.66 -6.50
C GLY A 188 -9.97 -8.51 -5.32
N ILE A 189 -9.22 -7.95 -4.36
CA ILE A 189 -8.71 -8.69 -3.20
C ILE A 189 -9.75 -8.65 -2.07
N GLN A 190 -10.03 -9.82 -1.50
CA GLN A 190 -10.97 -10.00 -0.37
C GLN A 190 -10.28 -10.51 0.90
N SER A 191 -9.11 -11.16 0.76
CA SER A 191 -8.29 -11.65 1.87
C SER A 191 -6.81 -11.53 1.54
N VAL A 192 -5.94 -11.44 2.55
CA VAL A 192 -4.49 -11.33 2.34
C VAL A 192 -3.77 -12.45 3.07
N GLN A 193 -2.83 -13.07 2.37
CA GLN A 193 -1.97 -14.11 2.92
C GLN A 193 -0.49 -13.83 2.63
N PRO A 194 0.45 -14.40 3.41
CA PRO A 194 1.87 -14.31 3.09
C PRO A 194 2.18 -15.09 1.81
N ALA A 195 2.94 -14.46 0.91
CA ALA A 195 3.41 -15.07 -0.33
C ALA A 195 4.62 -15.98 -0.08
N ASP A 196 4.42 -17.18 0.46
CA ASP A 196 5.49 -18.15 0.78
C ASP A 196 6.26 -18.61 -0.47
N PHE A 197 5.59 -18.64 -1.61
CA PHE A 197 6.17 -18.94 -2.93
C PHE A 197 7.07 -17.83 -3.48
N ILE A 198 7.03 -16.61 -2.90
CA ILE A 198 7.89 -15.47 -3.24
C ILE A 198 8.95 -15.26 -2.16
N ASP A 199 8.55 -15.18 -0.90
CA ASP A 199 9.43 -14.92 0.25
C ASP A 199 9.10 -15.89 1.40
N LYS A 200 9.68 -17.07 1.34
CA LYS A 200 9.50 -18.11 2.36
C LYS A 200 9.89 -17.63 3.76
N LYS A 201 10.94 -16.80 3.86
CA LYS A 201 11.40 -16.26 5.14
C LYS A 201 10.41 -15.26 5.72
N TYR A 202 9.83 -14.39 4.89
CA TYR A 202 8.75 -13.50 5.31
C TYR A 202 7.56 -14.29 5.83
N ALA A 203 7.13 -15.34 5.12
CA ALA A 203 6.01 -16.17 5.53
C ALA A 203 6.26 -16.86 6.87
N GLN A 204 7.47 -17.38 7.11
CA GLN A 204 7.85 -17.96 8.40
C GLN A 204 7.81 -16.92 9.53
N LEU A 205 8.37 -15.72 9.30
CA LEU A 205 8.35 -14.63 10.28
C LEU A 205 6.93 -14.12 10.55
N PHE A 206 6.06 -14.12 9.52
CA PHE A 206 4.65 -13.76 9.67
C PHE A 206 3.93 -14.74 10.63
N GLN A 207 4.14 -16.03 10.47
CA GLN A 207 3.60 -17.06 11.39
C GLN A 207 4.15 -16.88 12.81
N GLN A 208 5.45 -16.60 12.95
CA GLN A 208 6.07 -16.33 14.25
C GLN A 208 5.49 -15.07 14.90
N ALA A 209 5.24 -14.01 14.12
CA ALA A 209 4.65 -12.78 14.60
C ALA A 209 3.22 -13.03 15.14
N GLN A 210 2.39 -13.78 14.41
CA GLN A 210 1.06 -14.14 14.89
C GLN A 210 1.13 -15.01 16.17
N ALA A 211 2.03 -15.98 16.23
CA ALA A 211 2.23 -16.82 17.40
C ALA A 211 2.71 -16.02 18.62
N ALA A 212 3.50 -14.94 18.42
CA ALA A 212 3.92 -14.00 19.46
C ALA A 212 2.81 -13.03 19.89
N GLY A 213 1.66 -13.01 19.19
CA GLY A 213 0.52 -12.15 19.49
C GLY A 213 0.54 -10.81 18.74
N VAL A 214 1.33 -10.66 17.67
CA VAL A 214 1.18 -9.54 16.74
C VAL A 214 -0.15 -9.70 16.00
N GLU A 215 -0.96 -8.65 16.04
CA GLU A 215 -2.26 -8.63 15.35
C GLU A 215 -2.05 -8.40 13.85
N VAL A 216 -2.86 -9.05 13.02
CA VAL A 216 -2.87 -8.83 11.56
C VAL A 216 -4.23 -8.27 11.18
N LEU A 217 -4.24 -7.07 10.64
CA LEU A 217 -5.44 -6.40 10.16
C LEU A 217 -5.40 -6.17 8.66
N CYS A 218 -6.56 -6.20 8.02
CA CYS A 218 -6.74 -5.80 6.63
C CYS A 218 -7.69 -4.62 6.54
N TYR A 219 -7.22 -3.52 5.96
CA TYR A 219 -8.02 -2.36 5.65
C TYR A 219 -8.32 -2.32 4.15
N PHE A 220 -9.59 -2.29 3.78
CA PHE A 220 -10.09 -2.26 2.40
C PHE A 220 -10.67 -0.87 2.10
N PRO A 221 -9.88 0.09 1.60
CA PRO A 221 -10.40 1.40 1.23
C PRO A 221 -11.32 1.30 0.01
N ASP A 222 -12.40 2.08 -0.01
CA ASP A 222 -13.13 2.30 -1.26
C ASP A 222 -12.31 3.18 -2.20
N LEU A 223 -11.58 2.54 -3.10
CA LEU A 223 -10.70 3.22 -4.05
C LEU A 223 -11.47 4.09 -5.05
N SER A 224 -12.73 3.76 -5.33
CA SER A 224 -13.57 4.52 -6.28
C SER A 224 -13.91 5.92 -5.74
N HIS A 225 -14.00 6.06 -4.44
CA HIS A 225 -14.32 7.33 -3.77
C HIS A 225 -13.24 8.41 -3.93
N TYR A 226 -12.01 8.01 -4.27
CA TYR A 226 -10.88 8.94 -4.42
C TYR A 226 -10.71 9.48 -5.84
N LEU A 227 -11.64 9.15 -6.72
CA LEU A 227 -11.51 9.36 -8.15
C LEU A 227 -12.47 10.45 -8.63
N THR A 228 -12.13 11.69 -8.37
CA THR A 228 -12.66 12.79 -9.19
C THR A 228 -11.83 12.82 -10.48
N ILE A 229 -12.28 12.08 -11.51
CA ILE A 229 -11.66 12.09 -12.83
C ILE A 229 -12.18 13.32 -13.58
N ALA A 230 -11.28 14.06 -14.22
CA ALA A 230 -11.68 15.10 -15.17
C ALA A 230 -12.40 14.42 -16.35
N HIS A 231 -13.61 14.87 -16.62
CA HIS A 231 -14.38 14.51 -17.82
C HIS A 231 -14.04 15.45 -18.93
#